data_f5a876eb3de7e1d1f1e967e0046a2011
#
_entry.id   f5a876eb3de7e1d1f1e967e0046a2011
#
_cell.length_a   1.000
_cell.length_b   1.000
_cell.length_c   1.000
_cell.angle_alpha   90.00
_cell.angle_beta   90.00
_cell.angle_gamma   90.00
#
_symmetry.space_group_name_H-M   'P 1'
#
loop_
_entity.id
_entity.type
_entity.pdbx_description
1 polymer ?
#
loop_
_entity_poly.entity_id
_entity_poly.type
_entity_poly.pdbx_seq_one_letter_code
_entity_poly.pdbx_strand_id
1 'polypeptide(L)'
;MHNVLVLGGSGLVGKAIISEMNKYKEFQIYATYFKRPLPLNQDRIFKLNIEDSANISNILNILKPQSVVSCLSGDYNKQLTLHTEIAEHLKETDGRLYFFSTLNVFDNDLSKPHYEYDFPNSCTDYGQYKIACEKRMIEILHDNACILRLPQVWGKDSPRMNHLLNSLLNNEKVVVYPKLFYNTNTDILIAKQLCYIIEHKLKGIFHLAAEDVVNHKDFCNELILGLGFNNARIQENFEEEGYFALLAKRHNEFPEWLRLMNKSIIHYLIN
;
A
#
# COMPACT_ATOMS: atom_id res chain seq x y z
N MET A 1 14.74 -21.51 3.46
CA MET A 1 14.58 -20.04 3.26
C MET A 1 13.31 -19.82 2.47
N HIS A 2 12.53 -18.83 2.83
CA HIS A 2 11.26 -18.49 2.18
C HIS A 2 11.52 -17.47 1.05
N ASN A 3 11.37 -17.89 -0.22
CA ASN A 3 11.58 -17.03 -1.38
C ASN A 3 10.41 -16.05 -1.53
N VAL A 4 10.70 -14.75 -1.49
CA VAL A 4 9.72 -13.68 -1.67
C VAL A 4 10.10 -12.85 -2.90
N LEU A 5 9.18 -12.70 -3.84
CA LEU A 5 9.32 -11.81 -4.99
C LEU A 5 8.52 -10.53 -4.77
N VAL A 6 9.19 -9.39 -4.67
CA VAL A 6 8.56 -8.06 -4.53
C VAL A 6 8.50 -7.39 -5.90
N LEU A 7 7.31 -7.28 -6.46
CA LEU A 7 7.04 -6.56 -7.70
C LEU A 7 6.92 -5.06 -7.43
N GLY A 8 7.61 -4.24 -8.22
CA GLY A 8 7.64 -2.79 -8.01
C GLY A 8 8.50 -2.37 -6.81
N GLY A 9 9.57 -3.10 -6.52
CA GLY A 9 10.45 -2.86 -5.37
C GLY A 9 11.09 -1.47 -5.30
N SER A 10 11.14 -0.72 -6.40
CA SER A 10 11.69 0.66 -6.43
C SER A 10 10.69 1.75 -5.98
N GLY A 11 9.41 1.40 -5.77
CA GLY A 11 8.40 2.31 -5.20
C GLY A 11 8.55 2.56 -3.71
N LEU A 12 7.78 3.50 -3.14
CA LEU A 12 7.81 3.84 -1.71
C LEU A 12 7.60 2.60 -0.83
N VAL A 13 6.46 1.94 -0.97
CA VAL A 13 6.09 0.76 -0.18
C VAL A 13 7.02 -0.42 -0.47
N GLY A 14 7.38 -0.66 -1.76
CA GLY A 14 8.28 -1.74 -2.15
C GLY A 14 9.67 -1.63 -1.50
N LYS A 15 10.25 -0.43 -1.43
CA LYS A 15 11.52 -0.18 -0.74
C LYS A 15 11.43 -0.47 0.75
N ALA A 16 10.35 0.00 1.40
CA ALA A 16 10.14 -0.23 2.83
C ALA A 16 10.01 -1.73 3.13
N ILE A 17 9.27 -2.48 2.30
CA ILE A 17 9.12 -3.94 2.42
C ILE A 17 10.48 -4.64 2.30
N ILE A 18 11.26 -4.33 1.27
CA ILE A 18 12.59 -4.92 1.07
C ILE A 18 13.49 -4.63 2.27
N SER A 19 13.48 -3.38 2.75
CA SER A 19 14.27 -2.96 3.91
C SER A 19 13.85 -3.70 5.18
N GLU A 20 12.54 -3.86 5.42
CA GLU A 20 12.03 -4.55 6.60
C GLU A 20 12.35 -6.05 6.54
N MET A 21 12.03 -6.71 5.41
CA MET A 21 12.26 -8.15 5.23
C MET A 21 13.73 -8.55 5.32
N ASN A 22 14.66 -7.68 4.92
CA ASN A 22 16.11 -7.95 5.04
C ASN A 22 16.60 -8.07 6.48
N LYS A 23 15.80 -7.71 7.48
CA LYS A 23 16.11 -7.91 8.90
C LYS A 23 15.88 -9.35 9.35
N TYR A 24 15.16 -10.15 8.58
CA TYR A 24 14.74 -11.51 8.90
C TYR A 24 15.54 -12.51 8.04
N LYS A 25 16.26 -13.43 8.70
CA LYS A 25 17.15 -14.41 8.02
C LYS A 25 16.37 -15.50 7.27
N GLU A 26 15.12 -15.71 7.59
CA GLU A 26 14.24 -16.69 6.96
C GLU A 26 13.79 -16.29 5.55
N PHE A 27 13.79 -15.01 5.20
CA PHE A 27 13.40 -14.53 3.88
C PHE A 27 14.59 -14.44 2.92
N GLN A 28 14.40 -14.96 1.72
CA GLN A 28 15.25 -14.68 0.57
C GLN A 28 14.48 -13.79 -0.39
N ILE A 29 14.91 -12.53 -0.47
CA ILE A 29 14.18 -11.48 -1.17
C ILE A 29 14.72 -11.32 -2.57
N TYR A 30 13.80 -11.35 -3.54
CA TYR A 30 13.99 -10.96 -4.92
C TYR A 30 13.06 -9.78 -5.22
N ALA A 31 13.47 -8.89 -6.13
CA ALA A 31 12.66 -7.73 -6.43
C ALA A 31 12.68 -7.38 -7.91
N THR A 32 11.59 -6.78 -8.38
CA THR A 32 11.56 -6.21 -9.73
C THR A 32 11.67 -4.70 -9.69
N TYR A 33 12.25 -4.13 -10.75
CA TYR A 33 12.30 -2.70 -11.03
C TYR A 33 12.02 -2.44 -12.50
N PHE A 34 11.60 -1.21 -12.84
CA PHE A 34 11.43 -0.81 -14.25
C PHE A 34 12.54 0.15 -14.70
N LYS A 35 12.62 1.34 -14.09
CA LYS A 35 13.56 2.40 -14.50
C LYS A 35 14.76 2.55 -13.56
N ARG A 36 14.58 2.34 -12.26
CA ARG A 36 15.59 2.58 -11.23
C ARG A 36 15.98 1.26 -10.58
N PRO A 37 17.22 0.78 -10.75
CA PRO A 37 17.71 -0.41 -10.07
C PRO A 37 17.63 -0.25 -8.56
N LEU A 38 17.58 -1.38 -7.87
CA LEU A 38 17.54 -1.47 -6.41
C LEU A 38 18.94 -1.73 -5.85
N PRO A 39 19.24 -1.29 -4.62
CA PRO A 39 20.51 -1.58 -3.93
C PRO A 39 20.51 -3.02 -3.36
N LEU A 40 20.24 -3.99 -4.21
CA LEU A 40 20.34 -5.42 -3.94
C LEU A 40 21.38 -6.05 -4.88
N ASN A 41 21.84 -7.26 -4.54
CA ASN A 41 22.73 -8.02 -5.41
C ASN A 41 22.06 -8.25 -6.78
N GLN A 42 22.87 -8.26 -7.83
CA GLN A 42 22.39 -8.35 -9.22
C GLN A 42 21.62 -9.65 -9.52
N ASP A 43 21.93 -10.73 -8.84
CA ASP A 43 21.24 -12.02 -8.91
C ASP A 43 19.85 -12.02 -8.26
N ARG A 44 19.51 -10.97 -7.51
CA ARG A 44 18.23 -10.80 -6.79
C ARG A 44 17.32 -9.73 -7.38
N ILE A 45 17.73 -9.03 -8.44
CA ILE A 45 16.94 -7.98 -9.08
C ILE A 45 16.64 -8.32 -10.54
N PHE A 46 15.41 -8.07 -10.94
CA PHE A 46 14.93 -8.34 -12.29
C PHE A 46 14.31 -7.07 -12.88
N LYS A 47 14.66 -6.76 -14.12
CA LYS A 47 13.98 -5.69 -14.84
C LYS A 47 12.62 -6.22 -15.32
N LEU A 48 11.52 -5.59 -14.91
CA LEU A 48 10.17 -5.94 -15.33
C LEU A 48 9.51 -4.74 -15.98
N ASN A 49 9.10 -4.91 -17.24
CA ASN A 49 8.15 -4.03 -17.90
C ASN A 49 6.78 -4.73 -17.91
N ILE A 50 5.75 -4.11 -17.35
CA ILE A 50 4.39 -4.67 -17.34
C ILE A 50 3.79 -4.83 -18.74
N GLU A 51 4.42 -4.24 -19.76
CA GLU A 51 4.02 -4.39 -21.16
C GLU A 51 4.54 -5.68 -21.81
N ASP A 52 5.51 -6.35 -21.16
CA ASP A 52 6.12 -7.59 -21.60
C ASP A 52 5.80 -8.73 -20.62
N SER A 53 4.66 -9.35 -20.82
CA SER A 53 4.16 -10.41 -19.94
C SER A 53 5.04 -11.67 -19.97
N ALA A 54 5.70 -11.99 -21.09
CA ALA A 54 6.59 -13.16 -21.18
C ALA A 54 7.74 -13.12 -20.15
N ASN A 55 8.13 -11.91 -19.72
CA ASN A 55 9.20 -11.73 -18.74
C ASN A 55 8.80 -12.19 -17.32
N ILE A 56 7.55 -12.00 -16.90
CA ILE A 56 7.13 -12.41 -15.54
C ILE A 56 7.10 -13.94 -15.40
N SER A 57 6.60 -14.67 -16.41
CA SER A 57 6.57 -16.12 -16.40
C SER A 57 7.98 -16.71 -16.28
N ASN A 58 8.97 -16.13 -16.97
CA ASN A 58 10.38 -16.55 -16.85
C ASN A 58 10.91 -16.31 -15.43
N ILE A 59 10.66 -15.15 -14.84
CA ILE A 59 11.07 -14.82 -13.47
C ILE A 59 10.46 -15.82 -12.47
N LEU A 60 9.17 -16.09 -12.57
CA LEU A 60 8.46 -17.02 -11.69
C LEU A 60 8.99 -18.45 -11.82
N ASN A 61 9.27 -18.91 -13.04
CA ASN A 61 9.82 -20.25 -13.28
C ASN A 61 11.23 -20.42 -12.72
N ILE A 62 12.07 -19.38 -12.79
CA ILE A 62 13.45 -19.40 -12.24
C ILE A 62 13.42 -19.38 -10.71
N LEU A 63 12.61 -18.48 -10.12
CA LEU A 63 12.63 -18.22 -8.68
C LEU A 63 11.78 -19.18 -7.88
N LYS A 64 10.69 -19.68 -8.46
CA LYS A 64 9.66 -20.48 -7.78
C LYS A 64 9.30 -19.88 -6.41
N PRO A 65 8.83 -18.60 -6.35
CA PRO A 65 8.62 -17.89 -5.10
C PRO A 65 7.46 -18.52 -4.34
N GLN A 66 7.60 -18.69 -3.02
CA GLN A 66 6.49 -19.08 -2.15
C GLN A 66 5.56 -17.91 -1.86
N SER A 67 6.06 -16.69 -1.98
CA SER A 67 5.27 -15.47 -1.85
C SER A 67 5.61 -14.47 -2.93
N VAL A 68 4.58 -13.88 -3.53
CA VAL A 68 4.69 -12.71 -4.41
C VAL A 68 3.99 -11.54 -3.74
N VAL A 69 4.68 -10.40 -3.63
CA VAL A 69 4.15 -9.15 -3.08
C VAL A 69 4.05 -8.14 -4.22
N SER A 70 2.85 -7.64 -4.51
CA SER A 70 2.66 -6.71 -5.62
C SER A 70 2.45 -5.26 -5.17
N CYS A 71 3.47 -4.42 -5.45
CA CYS A 71 3.47 -2.96 -5.30
C CYS A 71 3.50 -2.24 -6.66
N LEU A 72 2.98 -2.87 -7.72
CA LEU A 72 3.03 -2.33 -9.07
C LEU A 72 2.13 -1.11 -9.25
N SER A 73 2.55 -0.24 -10.16
CA SER A 73 1.79 0.88 -10.70
C SER A 73 1.95 0.93 -12.22
N GLY A 74 1.02 1.57 -12.95
CA GLY A 74 1.07 1.70 -14.41
C GLY A 74 -0.30 1.43 -15.04
N ASP A 75 -0.32 1.01 -16.32
CA ASP A 75 -1.54 0.73 -17.06
C ASP A 75 -2.40 -0.33 -16.37
N TYR A 76 -3.69 -0.06 -16.18
CA TYR A 76 -4.59 -0.89 -15.38
C TYR A 76 -4.90 -2.24 -16.04
N ASN A 77 -5.12 -2.27 -17.35
CA ASN A 77 -5.43 -3.48 -18.08
C ASN A 77 -4.23 -4.44 -18.11
N LYS A 78 -3.04 -3.87 -18.35
CA LYS A 78 -1.78 -4.65 -18.35
C LYS A 78 -1.46 -5.20 -16.98
N GLN A 79 -1.70 -4.43 -15.93
CA GLN A 79 -1.54 -4.92 -14.56
C GLN A 79 -2.53 -6.03 -14.24
N LEU A 80 -3.80 -5.95 -14.64
CA LEU A 80 -4.78 -7.00 -14.43
C LEU A 80 -4.37 -8.30 -15.12
N THR A 81 -3.91 -8.22 -16.38
CA THR A 81 -3.37 -9.37 -17.12
C THR A 81 -2.18 -9.99 -16.40
N LEU A 82 -1.18 -9.17 -16.02
CA LEU A 82 0.02 -9.62 -15.33
C LEU A 82 -0.30 -10.30 -13.99
N HIS A 83 -1.20 -9.72 -13.20
CA HIS A 83 -1.62 -10.33 -11.93
C HIS A 83 -2.38 -11.64 -12.13
N THR A 84 -3.16 -11.75 -13.22
CA THR A 84 -3.82 -13.01 -13.59
C THR A 84 -2.79 -14.11 -13.89
N GLU A 85 -1.77 -13.81 -14.70
CA GLU A 85 -0.69 -14.76 -15.01
C GLU A 85 0.09 -15.19 -13.76
N ILE A 86 0.39 -14.24 -12.86
CA ILE A 86 1.03 -14.53 -11.58
C ILE A 86 0.16 -15.45 -10.73
N ALA A 87 -1.14 -15.18 -10.65
CA ALA A 87 -2.06 -15.98 -9.84
C ALA A 87 -2.19 -17.42 -10.39
N GLU A 88 -2.32 -17.61 -11.71
CA GLU A 88 -2.36 -18.94 -12.31
C GLU A 88 -1.07 -19.73 -12.02
N HIS A 89 0.10 -19.09 -12.13
CA HIS A 89 1.37 -19.73 -11.77
C HIS A 89 1.43 -20.12 -10.28
N LEU A 90 1.01 -19.22 -9.38
CA LEU A 90 1.03 -19.49 -7.94
C LEU A 90 0.03 -20.59 -7.53
N LYS A 91 -1.09 -20.69 -8.22
CA LYS A 91 -2.06 -21.78 -8.03
C LYS A 91 -1.42 -23.16 -8.26
N GLU A 92 -0.59 -23.30 -9.29
CA GLU A 92 0.09 -24.56 -9.60
C GLU A 92 1.21 -24.92 -8.59
N THR A 93 1.76 -23.92 -7.91
CA THR A 93 2.89 -24.07 -6.97
C THR A 93 2.50 -23.97 -5.49
N ASP A 94 1.19 -23.83 -5.18
CA ASP A 94 0.66 -23.54 -3.83
C ASP A 94 1.30 -22.27 -3.20
N GLY A 95 1.70 -21.34 -4.06
CA GLY A 95 2.28 -20.05 -3.64
C GLY A 95 1.20 -19.04 -3.23
N ARG A 96 1.62 -17.97 -2.57
CA ARG A 96 0.72 -16.90 -2.08
C ARG A 96 0.98 -15.58 -2.77
N LEU A 97 -0.11 -14.86 -3.05
CA LEU A 97 -0.07 -13.49 -3.56
C LEU A 97 -0.57 -12.49 -2.49
N TYR A 98 0.29 -11.54 -2.14
CA TYR A 98 -0.04 -10.38 -1.31
C TYR A 98 -0.24 -9.18 -2.24
N PHE A 99 -1.49 -8.81 -2.45
CA PHE A 99 -1.88 -7.77 -3.40
C PHE A 99 -2.23 -6.47 -2.67
N PHE A 100 -1.47 -5.42 -2.91
CA PHE A 100 -1.81 -4.09 -2.40
C PHE A 100 -2.94 -3.48 -3.20
N SER A 101 -4.08 -3.41 -2.55
CA SER A 101 -5.26 -2.70 -2.99
C SER A 101 -5.35 -1.31 -2.35
N THR A 102 -6.50 -0.69 -2.39
CA THR A 102 -6.68 0.71 -2.03
C THR A 102 -8.04 0.94 -1.37
N LEU A 103 -8.15 2.00 -0.61
CA LEU A 103 -9.42 2.47 -0.11
C LEU A 103 -10.36 2.99 -1.23
N ASN A 104 -9.82 3.35 -2.42
CA ASN A 104 -10.62 3.76 -3.57
C ASN A 104 -11.58 2.67 -4.10
N VAL A 105 -11.48 1.45 -3.61
CA VAL A 105 -12.52 0.43 -3.89
C VAL A 105 -13.88 0.80 -3.29
N PHE A 106 -13.93 1.83 -2.43
CA PHE A 106 -15.14 2.34 -1.78
C PHE A 106 -15.47 3.81 -2.12
N ASP A 107 -14.82 4.41 -3.12
CA ASP A 107 -14.94 5.84 -3.40
C ASP A 107 -16.31 6.31 -3.92
N ASN A 108 -17.24 5.38 -4.18
CA ASN A 108 -18.63 5.70 -4.49
C ASN A 108 -19.56 5.78 -3.26
N ASP A 109 -19.06 5.49 -2.06
CA ASP A 109 -19.80 5.66 -0.80
C ASP A 109 -18.90 6.29 0.27
N LEU A 110 -19.02 7.59 0.44
CA LEU A 110 -18.29 8.35 1.45
C LEU A 110 -19.16 8.69 2.69
N SER A 111 -20.30 8.04 2.85
CA SER A 111 -21.21 8.31 3.97
C SER A 111 -20.70 7.80 5.32
N LYS A 112 -19.77 6.84 5.30
CA LYS A 112 -19.20 6.18 6.49
C LYS A 112 -17.78 5.65 6.19
N PRO A 113 -16.98 5.37 7.24
CA PRO A 113 -15.79 4.52 7.09
C PRO A 113 -16.15 3.09 6.68
N HIS A 114 -15.26 2.41 5.94
CA HIS A 114 -15.51 1.06 5.43
C HIS A 114 -14.69 0.00 6.16
N TYR A 115 -15.28 -1.19 6.31
CA TYR A 115 -14.65 -2.38 6.87
C TYR A 115 -14.33 -3.42 5.76
N GLU A 116 -13.52 -4.45 6.09
CA GLU A 116 -13.06 -5.46 5.13
C GLU A 116 -14.19 -6.18 4.40
N TYR A 117 -15.34 -6.38 5.08
CA TYR A 117 -16.48 -7.12 4.55
C TYR A 117 -17.53 -6.23 3.86
N ASP A 118 -17.33 -4.92 3.83
CA ASP A 118 -18.19 -4.03 3.07
C ASP A 118 -18.01 -4.32 1.56
N PHE A 119 -19.10 -4.20 0.81
CA PHE A 119 -19.10 -4.47 -0.63
C PHE A 119 -18.33 -3.37 -1.36
N PRO A 120 -17.25 -3.71 -2.11
CA PRO A 120 -16.50 -2.72 -2.88
C PRO A 120 -17.35 -2.12 -3.99
N ASN A 121 -17.41 -0.79 -4.04
CA ASN A 121 -18.10 -0.01 -5.05
C ASN A 121 -17.33 1.27 -5.34
N SER A 122 -16.87 1.42 -6.59
CA SER A 122 -16.06 2.57 -7.02
C SER A 122 -16.63 3.20 -8.28
N CYS A 123 -16.55 4.52 -8.35
CA CYS A 123 -16.91 5.30 -9.54
C CYS A 123 -15.69 5.68 -10.40
N THR A 124 -14.47 5.43 -9.92
CA THR A 124 -13.23 5.76 -10.65
C THR A 124 -12.64 4.55 -11.37
N ASP A 125 -11.97 4.77 -12.51
CA ASP A 125 -11.27 3.72 -13.25
C ASP A 125 -10.24 3.00 -12.39
N TYR A 126 -9.55 3.74 -11.51
CA TYR A 126 -8.57 3.18 -10.60
C TYR A 126 -9.18 2.23 -9.58
N GLY A 127 -10.27 2.64 -8.93
CA GLY A 127 -10.95 1.80 -7.96
C GLY A 127 -11.60 0.57 -8.62
N GLN A 128 -12.24 0.74 -9.78
CA GLN A 128 -12.81 -0.38 -10.56
C GLN A 128 -11.74 -1.40 -10.98
N TYR A 129 -10.58 -0.92 -11.44
CA TYR A 129 -9.43 -1.78 -11.74
C TYR A 129 -8.99 -2.58 -10.49
N LYS A 130 -8.87 -1.93 -9.32
CA LYS A 130 -8.48 -2.61 -8.09
C LYS A 130 -9.51 -3.65 -7.66
N ILE A 131 -10.81 -3.35 -7.76
CA ILE A 131 -11.91 -4.31 -7.52
C ILE A 131 -11.78 -5.52 -8.46
N ALA A 132 -11.54 -5.29 -9.75
CA ALA A 132 -11.37 -6.37 -10.72
C ALA A 132 -10.17 -7.27 -10.37
N CYS A 133 -9.04 -6.68 -9.94
CA CYS A 133 -7.88 -7.43 -9.47
C CYS A 133 -8.20 -8.24 -8.20
N GLU A 134 -8.79 -7.63 -7.17
CA GLU A 134 -9.18 -8.34 -5.93
C GLU A 134 -10.02 -9.57 -6.24
N LYS A 135 -11.08 -9.38 -7.02
CA LYS A 135 -11.98 -10.45 -7.44
C LYS A 135 -11.23 -11.56 -8.17
N ARG A 136 -10.41 -11.20 -9.18
CA ARG A 136 -9.67 -12.16 -9.99
C ARG A 136 -8.67 -12.97 -9.17
N MET A 137 -7.94 -12.33 -8.23
CA MET A 137 -6.98 -13.02 -7.37
C MET A 137 -7.67 -13.99 -6.43
N ILE A 138 -8.78 -13.59 -5.82
CA ILE A 138 -9.58 -14.45 -4.93
C ILE A 138 -10.18 -15.64 -5.70
N GLU A 139 -10.68 -15.44 -6.91
CA GLU A 139 -11.23 -16.50 -7.76
C GLU A 139 -10.19 -17.58 -8.10
N ILE A 140 -8.96 -17.18 -8.38
CA ILE A 140 -7.89 -18.11 -8.79
C ILE A 140 -7.21 -18.78 -7.59
N LEU A 141 -6.84 -18.00 -6.58
CA LEU A 141 -5.97 -18.42 -5.48
C LEU A 141 -6.73 -18.76 -4.20
N HIS A 142 -8.02 -18.42 -4.12
CA HIS A 142 -8.82 -18.62 -2.90
C HIS A 142 -8.10 -18.08 -1.66
N ASP A 143 -7.83 -18.92 -0.67
CA ASP A 143 -7.12 -18.59 0.58
C ASP A 143 -5.65 -18.16 0.41
N ASN A 144 -5.05 -18.42 -0.76
CA ASN A 144 -3.69 -18.00 -1.08
C ASN A 144 -3.63 -16.58 -1.66
N ALA A 145 -4.77 -15.93 -1.89
CA ALA A 145 -4.86 -14.50 -2.15
C ALA A 145 -5.01 -13.73 -0.83
N CYS A 146 -4.04 -12.85 -0.53
CA CYS A 146 -4.12 -11.92 0.58
C CYS A 146 -4.26 -10.50 0.05
N ILE A 147 -5.39 -9.87 0.29
CA ILE A 147 -5.71 -8.53 -0.19
C ILE A 147 -5.42 -7.51 0.91
N LEU A 148 -4.57 -6.54 0.61
CA LEU A 148 -4.12 -5.53 1.56
C LEU A 148 -4.60 -4.16 1.10
N ARG A 149 -5.74 -3.68 1.62
CA ARG A 149 -6.29 -2.37 1.27
C ARG A 149 -5.60 -1.29 2.08
N LEU A 150 -5.05 -0.32 1.37
CA LEU A 150 -4.30 0.79 1.95
C LEU A 150 -5.12 2.07 1.97
N PRO A 151 -5.02 2.87 3.04
CA PRO A 151 -5.50 4.24 3.10
C PRO A 151 -4.52 5.18 2.39
N GLN A 152 -4.55 6.45 2.70
CA GLN A 152 -3.49 7.37 2.28
C GLN A 152 -2.15 6.98 2.94
N VAL A 153 -1.16 6.64 2.11
CA VAL A 153 0.18 6.26 2.59
C VAL A 153 1.06 7.49 2.71
N TRP A 154 1.65 7.66 3.88
CA TRP A 154 2.66 8.66 4.17
C TRP A 154 4.03 8.00 4.42
N GLY A 155 5.10 8.74 4.22
CA GLY A 155 6.48 8.36 4.53
C GLY A 155 7.33 9.61 4.48
N LYS A 156 8.45 9.64 5.20
CA LYS A 156 9.34 10.82 5.22
C LYS A 156 9.80 11.24 3.82
N ASP A 157 10.05 10.26 2.95
CA ASP A 157 10.46 10.48 1.55
C ASP A 157 9.31 10.25 0.55
N SER A 158 8.06 10.21 1.02
CA SER A 158 6.92 10.01 0.13
C SER A 158 6.69 11.22 -0.80
N PRO A 159 6.15 11.02 -2.00
CA PRO A 159 5.78 12.14 -2.87
C PRO A 159 4.85 13.14 -2.19
N ARG A 160 3.95 12.65 -1.32
CA ARG A 160 3.00 13.47 -0.56
C ARG A 160 3.72 14.35 0.45
N MET A 161 4.66 13.79 1.22
CA MET A 161 5.45 14.54 2.19
C MET A 161 6.36 15.56 1.49
N ASN A 162 7.02 15.16 0.41
CA ASN A 162 7.84 16.06 -0.40
C ASN A 162 7.04 17.22 -0.99
N HIS A 163 5.81 16.96 -1.47
CA HIS A 163 4.93 18.02 -1.96
C HIS A 163 4.56 18.99 -0.84
N LEU A 164 4.14 18.49 0.32
CA LEU A 164 3.83 19.33 1.49
C LEU A 164 5.03 20.20 1.89
N LEU A 165 6.21 19.60 2.05
CA LEU A 165 7.43 20.32 2.44
C LEU A 165 7.82 21.37 1.40
N ASN A 166 7.74 21.06 0.10
CA ASN A 166 8.02 22.03 -0.96
C ASN A 166 7.05 23.21 -0.91
N SER A 167 5.75 22.98 -0.74
CA SER A 167 4.77 24.06 -0.60
C SER A 167 5.04 24.94 0.62
N LEU A 168 5.41 24.34 1.76
CA LEU A 168 5.73 25.08 2.98
C LEU A 168 7.01 25.92 2.83
N LEU A 169 8.07 25.34 2.27
CA LEU A 169 9.35 26.02 2.05
C LEU A 169 9.24 27.18 1.04
N ASN A 170 8.39 27.04 0.03
CA ASN A 170 8.14 28.07 -0.98
C ASN A 170 7.05 29.07 -0.57
N ASN A 171 6.51 28.96 0.66
CA ASN A 171 5.38 29.78 1.13
C ASN A 171 4.16 29.74 0.20
N GLU A 172 3.93 28.58 -0.41
CA GLU A 172 2.75 28.30 -1.21
C GLU A 172 1.55 27.94 -0.32
N LYS A 173 0.34 27.97 -0.89
CA LYS A 173 -0.85 27.58 -0.18
C LYS A 173 -0.94 26.06 -0.03
N VAL A 174 -1.16 25.59 1.20
CA VAL A 174 -1.49 24.19 1.46
C VAL A 174 -3.01 24.03 1.50
N VAL A 175 -3.55 23.22 0.60
CA VAL A 175 -4.99 22.97 0.54
C VAL A 175 -5.37 21.93 1.58
N VAL A 176 -6.40 22.23 2.38
CA VAL A 176 -7.00 21.34 3.37
C VAL A 176 -8.50 21.20 3.16
N TYR A 177 -9.07 20.06 3.56
CA TYR A 177 -10.48 19.72 3.35
C TYR A 177 -11.22 19.59 4.70
N PRO A 178 -11.89 20.66 5.19
CA PRO A 178 -12.50 20.67 6.53
C PRO A 178 -13.67 19.70 6.71
N LYS A 179 -14.27 19.22 5.62
CA LYS A 179 -15.39 18.27 5.65
C LYS A 179 -14.98 16.83 5.35
N LEU A 180 -13.69 16.59 5.05
CA LEU A 180 -13.17 15.27 4.75
C LEU A 180 -12.60 14.62 6.00
N PHE A 181 -13.04 13.40 6.27
CA PHE A 181 -12.53 12.54 7.33
C PHE A 181 -11.80 11.35 6.70
N TYR A 182 -10.62 11.03 7.20
CA TYR A 182 -9.79 9.97 6.62
C TYR A 182 -8.89 9.33 7.67
N ASN A 183 -8.20 8.30 7.29
CA ASN A 183 -7.08 7.78 8.05
C ASN A 183 -5.88 7.50 7.16
N THR A 184 -4.76 7.20 7.80
CA THR A 184 -3.46 7.09 7.12
C THR A 184 -2.74 5.82 7.54
N ASN A 185 -1.64 5.52 6.86
CA ASN A 185 -0.62 4.57 7.31
C ASN A 185 0.75 5.04 6.79
N THR A 186 1.82 4.43 7.29
CA THR A 186 3.17 4.69 6.79
C THR A 186 3.70 3.50 5.99
N ASP A 187 4.60 3.79 5.05
CA ASP A 187 5.32 2.78 4.28
C ASP A 187 6.05 1.77 5.19
N ILE A 188 6.67 2.25 6.26
CA ILE A 188 7.39 1.41 7.23
C ILE A 188 6.43 0.52 8.03
N LEU A 189 5.30 1.07 8.50
CA LEU A 189 4.33 0.26 9.26
C LEU A 189 3.67 -0.79 8.36
N ILE A 190 3.31 -0.43 7.13
CA ILE A 190 2.78 -1.36 6.12
C ILE A 190 3.78 -2.52 5.90
N ALA A 191 5.07 -2.23 5.79
CA ALA A 191 6.10 -3.25 5.62
C ALA A 191 6.16 -4.21 6.82
N LYS A 192 6.10 -3.69 8.05
CA LYS A 192 6.06 -4.51 9.28
C LYS A 192 4.78 -5.35 9.37
N GLN A 193 3.62 -4.76 9.07
CA GLN A 193 2.34 -5.47 9.04
C GLN A 193 2.37 -6.60 8.00
N LEU A 194 2.93 -6.37 6.81
CA LEU A 194 3.08 -7.41 5.79
C LEU A 194 4.01 -8.54 6.27
N CYS A 195 5.17 -8.23 6.87
CA CYS A 195 6.06 -9.25 7.41
C CYS A 195 5.32 -10.13 8.43
N TYR A 196 4.56 -9.52 9.33
CA TYR A 196 3.75 -10.23 10.32
C TYR A 196 2.68 -11.12 9.66
N ILE A 197 1.96 -10.63 8.65
CA ILE A 197 0.97 -11.40 7.88
C ILE A 197 1.62 -12.63 7.23
N ILE A 198 2.79 -12.47 6.63
CA ILE A 198 3.52 -13.57 5.97
C ILE A 198 3.99 -14.60 7.00
N GLU A 199 4.62 -14.17 8.08
CA GLU A 199 5.16 -15.02 9.16
C GLU A 199 4.06 -15.86 9.83
N HIS A 200 2.91 -15.23 10.13
CA HIS A 200 1.77 -15.88 10.78
C HIS A 200 0.80 -16.54 9.79
N LYS A 201 1.12 -16.52 8.50
CA LYS A 201 0.32 -17.12 7.41
C LYS A 201 -1.13 -16.65 7.43
N LEU A 202 -1.38 -15.40 7.79
CA LEU A 202 -2.71 -14.82 7.81
C LEU A 202 -3.30 -14.76 6.39
N LYS A 203 -4.63 -14.85 6.27
CA LYS A 203 -5.34 -15.00 4.99
C LYS A 203 -6.48 -14.01 4.86
N GLY A 204 -6.89 -13.76 3.62
CA GLY A 204 -8.07 -12.97 3.28
C GLY A 204 -7.79 -11.50 3.10
N ILE A 205 -8.74 -10.63 3.47
CA ILE A 205 -8.67 -9.19 3.25
C ILE A 205 -8.29 -8.49 4.55
N PHE A 206 -7.35 -7.54 4.47
CA PHE A 206 -6.92 -6.68 5.58
C PHE A 206 -7.03 -5.23 5.20
N HIS A 207 -7.52 -4.40 6.10
CA HIS A 207 -7.39 -2.96 6.05
C HIS A 207 -6.16 -2.55 6.87
N LEU A 208 -5.09 -2.13 6.18
CA LEU A 208 -3.85 -1.70 6.84
C LEU A 208 -3.88 -0.17 7.01
N ALA A 209 -4.61 0.29 8.03
CA ALA A 209 -4.86 1.69 8.29
C ALA A 209 -4.71 2.01 9.79
N ALA A 210 -4.60 3.30 10.14
CA ALA A 210 -4.72 3.75 11.52
C ALA A 210 -6.09 3.35 12.10
N GLU A 211 -6.13 3.07 13.41
CA GLU A 211 -7.34 2.61 14.09
C GLU A 211 -8.40 3.71 14.26
N ASP A 212 -7.99 4.97 14.17
CA ASP A 212 -8.86 6.14 14.27
C ASP A 212 -9.04 6.84 12.92
N VAL A 213 -10.08 7.64 12.85
CA VAL A 213 -10.38 8.54 11.74
C VAL A 213 -10.18 9.97 12.21
N VAL A 214 -9.50 10.78 11.40
CA VAL A 214 -9.22 12.19 11.72
C VAL A 214 -9.78 13.11 10.63
N ASN A 215 -10.05 14.37 11.00
CA ASN A 215 -10.36 15.40 10.02
C ASN A 215 -9.10 15.78 9.23
N HIS A 216 -9.21 15.92 7.91
CA HIS A 216 -8.07 16.22 7.04
C HIS A 216 -7.38 17.54 7.41
N LYS A 217 -8.15 18.58 7.73
CA LYS A 217 -7.61 19.88 8.15
C LYS A 217 -6.82 19.75 9.45
N ASP A 218 -7.37 19.02 10.44
CA ASP A 218 -6.74 18.88 11.76
C ASP A 218 -5.43 18.09 11.64
N PHE A 219 -5.41 17.00 10.89
CA PHE A 219 -4.20 16.23 10.62
C PHE A 219 -3.11 17.08 9.93
N CYS A 220 -3.48 17.82 8.86
CA CYS A 220 -2.53 18.67 8.16
C CYS A 220 -1.99 19.79 9.07
N ASN A 221 -2.84 20.43 9.87
CA ASN A 221 -2.42 21.47 10.80
C ASN A 221 -1.46 20.93 11.86
N GLU A 222 -1.76 19.78 12.47
CA GLU A 222 -0.88 19.16 13.47
C GLU A 222 0.48 18.79 12.86
N LEU A 223 0.49 18.21 11.65
CA LEU A 223 1.70 17.86 10.92
C LEU A 223 2.53 19.11 10.57
N ILE A 224 1.91 20.17 10.03
CA ILE A 224 2.56 21.42 9.64
C ILE A 224 3.20 22.10 10.84
N LEU A 225 2.47 22.20 11.96
CA LEU A 225 2.98 22.77 13.21
C LEU A 225 4.13 21.93 13.78
N GLY A 226 4.00 20.61 13.76
CA GLY A 226 5.05 19.68 14.20
C GLY A 226 6.33 19.78 13.37
N LEU A 227 6.22 20.11 12.07
CA LEU A 227 7.36 20.39 11.19
C LEU A 227 7.99 21.78 11.42
N GLY A 228 7.45 22.62 12.33
CA GLY A 228 7.97 23.93 12.68
C GLY A 228 7.45 25.10 11.84
N PHE A 229 6.43 24.89 11.00
CA PHE A 229 5.86 25.96 10.15
C PHE A 229 4.66 26.64 10.80
N ASN A 230 4.88 27.59 11.71
CA ASN A 230 3.82 28.27 12.47
C ASN A 230 2.99 29.27 11.64
N ASN A 231 3.49 29.71 10.48
CA ASN A 231 2.87 30.74 9.64
C ASN A 231 2.53 30.19 8.24
N ALA A 232 2.22 28.89 8.13
CA ALA A 232 1.86 28.29 6.87
C ALA A 232 0.57 28.89 6.28
N ARG A 233 0.54 29.07 4.95
CA ARG A 233 -0.63 29.61 4.24
C ARG A 233 -1.62 28.48 3.97
N ILE A 234 -2.64 28.35 4.80
CA ILE A 234 -3.69 27.34 4.65
C ILE A 234 -4.80 27.88 3.75
N GLN A 235 -5.24 27.05 2.79
CA GLN A 235 -6.43 27.29 1.96
C GLN A 235 -7.43 26.16 2.21
N GLU A 236 -8.61 26.51 2.74
CA GLU A 236 -9.69 25.54 2.90
C GLU A 236 -10.41 25.29 1.57
N ASN A 237 -10.68 24.03 1.25
CA ASN A 237 -11.52 23.59 0.16
C ASN A 237 -12.66 22.73 0.71
N PHE A 238 -13.90 23.04 0.37
CA PHE A 238 -15.12 22.39 0.87
C PHE A 238 -15.78 21.47 -0.16
N GLU A 239 -15.15 21.24 -1.31
CA GLU A 239 -15.66 20.38 -2.37
C GLU A 239 -15.57 18.89 -1.99
N GLU A 240 -14.56 18.52 -1.21
CA GLU A 240 -14.37 17.16 -0.71
C GLU A 240 -15.00 17.00 0.67
N GLU A 241 -15.94 16.04 0.80
CA GLU A 241 -16.62 15.77 2.06
C GLU A 241 -16.89 14.29 2.28
N GLY A 242 -17.11 13.89 3.55
CA GLY A 242 -17.44 12.52 3.94
C GLY A 242 -16.23 11.73 4.47
N TYR A 243 -16.34 10.42 4.46
CA TYR A 243 -15.37 9.50 5.05
C TYR A 243 -14.56 8.78 3.98
N PHE A 244 -13.34 9.17 3.80
CA PHE A 244 -12.37 8.46 2.96
C PHE A 244 -11.44 7.64 3.86
N ALA A 245 -11.99 6.62 4.52
CA ALA A 245 -11.34 5.91 5.62
C ALA A 245 -11.63 4.41 5.63
N LEU A 246 -10.63 3.63 6.01
CA LEU A 246 -10.68 2.19 6.23
C LEU A 246 -10.60 1.89 7.72
N LEU A 247 -11.56 1.15 8.26
CA LEU A 247 -11.50 0.61 9.61
C LEU A 247 -11.30 -0.90 9.56
N ALA A 248 -10.61 -1.46 10.55
CA ALA A 248 -10.29 -2.88 10.59
C ALA A 248 -11.14 -3.62 11.63
N LYS A 249 -11.95 -4.59 11.19
CA LYS A 249 -12.58 -5.58 12.08
C LYS A 249 -11.57 -6.60 12.60
N ARG A 250 -10.49 -6.79 11.86
CA ARG A 250 -9.44 -7.77 12.11
C ARG A 250 -8.24 -7.20 12.87
N HIS A 251 -8.40 -6.02 13.49
CA HIS A 251 -7.31 -5.37 14.23
C HIS A 251 -6.70 -6.25 15.33
N ASN A 252 -7.50 -7.12 15.96
CA ASN A 252 -7.03 -8.03 17.02
C ASN A 252 -6.10 -9.15 16.52
N GLU A 253 -5.98 -9.36 15.22
CA GLU A 253 -5.01 -10.30 14.64
C GLU A 253 -3.58 -9.71 14.62
N PHE A 254 -3.45 -8.41 14.83
CA PHE A 254 -2.16 -7.74 14.97
C PHE A 254 -1.82 -7.45 16.43
N PRO A 255 -0.55 -7.59 16.83
CA PRO A 255 -0.09 -7.14 18.14
C PRO A 255 -0.21 -5.62 18.25
N GLU A 256 -0.30 -5.11 19.47
CA GLU A 256 -0.54 -3.69 19.74
C GLU A 256 0.49 -2.76 19.06
N TRP A 257 1.76 -3.16 19.01
CA TRP A 257 2.82 -2.37 18.36
C TRP A 257 2.71 -2.24 16.83
N LEU A 258 1.84 -3.02 16.18
CA LEU A 258 1.48 -2.90 14.76
C LEU A 258 0.16 -2.15 14.52
N ARG A 259 -0.49 -1.67 15.57
CA ARG A 259 -1.74 -0.92 15.54
C ARG A 259 -1.46 0.50 15.97
N LEU A 260 -1.58 1.46 15.08
CA LEU A 260 -1.26 2.85 15.36
C LEU A 260 -2.47 3.76 15.15
N MET A 261 -2.48 4.85 15.93
CA MET A 261 -3.39 5.99 15.72
C MET A 261 -2.74 7.01 14.78
N ASN A 262 -3.53 7.82 14.09
CA ASN A 262 -3.01 8.89 13.21
C ASN A 262 -2.03 9.83 13.93
N LYS A 263 -2.24 10.08 15.22
CA LYS A 263 -1.30 10.88 16.02
C LYS A 263 0.09 10.27 16.10
N SER A 264 0.20 8.95 16.23
CA SER A 264 1.50 8.26 16.21
C SER A 264 2.18 8.33 14.84
N ILE A 265 1.37 8.33 13.77
CA ILE A 265 1.85 8.52 12.40
C ILE A 265 2.41 9.94 12.21
N ILE A 266 1.69 10.97 12.67
CA ILE A 266 2.19 12.36 12.66
C ILE A 266 3.52 12.43 13.42
N HIS A 267 3.58 11.87 14.63
CA HIS A 267 4.81 11.86 15.43
C HIS A 267 6.00 11.22 14.69
N TYR A 268 5.77 10.11 13.97
CA TYR A 268 6.80 9.50 13.13
C TYR A 268 7.24 10.41 11.98
N LEU A 269 6.33 11.15 11.37
CA LEU A 269 6.65 12.00 10.21
C LEU A 269 7.47 13.25 10.59
N ILE A 270 7.32 13.76 11.83
CA ILE A 270 8.00 14.96 12.30
C ILE A 270 9.37 14.68 12.97
N ASN A 271 9.62 13.44 13.44
CA ASN A 271 10.87 13.02 14.11
C ASN A 271 11.70 12.11 13.21
#